data_896790f9a61320a6e2b32c8c84fa3477
#
_entry.id   896790f9a61320a6e2b32c8c84fa3477
#
_cell.length_a   1.000
_cell.length_b   1.000
_cell.length_c   1.000
_cell.angle_alpha   90.00
_cell.angle_beta   90.00
_cell.angle_gamma   90.00
#
_symmetry.space_group_name_H-M   'P 1'
#
loop_
_entity.id
_entity.type
_entity.pdbx_description
1 polymer ?
#
loop_
_entity_poly.entity_id
_entity_poly.type
_entity_poly.pdbx_seq_one_letter_code
_entity_poly.pdbx_strand_id
1 'polypeptide(L)'
;EIEELKQERINQMLRYDYDTTEWYSIKSVLSFCFASIGNFFTREEKIKVLELMHELFNNNYNKKLFLFDSFSRKIYGMETTYISINVKNKILFFKSPIESVFIEIRNKSLVERMHKYYSSSIEAPSHVNFLDSVKILKILQDAVKYNNTITQAYETINRETNYGELFYNNLSIDLQKEVTPPRIAHRRD
;
A
#
# COMPACT_ATOMS: atom_id res chain seq x y z
N GLU A 1 -21.70 13.89 -2.41
CA GLU A 1 -21.48 12.46 -2.63
C GLU A 1 -19.96 12.12 -2.65
N ILE A 2 -19.16 12.71 -3.57
CA ILE A 2 -17.69 12.46 -3.61
C ILE A 2 -17.00 12.98 -2.35
N GLU A 3 -17.31 14.17 -1.89
CA GLU A 3 -16.77 14.75 -0.66
C GLU A 3 -17.20 13.95 0.59
N GLU A 4 -18.41 13.46 0.62
CA GLU A 4 -18.90 12.59 1.69
C GLU A 4 -18.12 11.27 1.74
N LEU A 5 -17.87 10.64 0.58
CA LEU A 5 -17.05 9.43 0.47
C LEU A 5 -15.60 9.67 0.89
N LYS A 6 -15.00 10.81 0.52
CA LYS A 6 -13.66 11.20 0.97
C LYS A 6 -13.62 11.36 2.50
N GLN A 7 -14.59 12.09 3.06
CA GLN A 7 -14.65 12.32 4.50
C GLN A 7 -14.90 11.03 5.27
N GLU A 8 -15.77 10.15 4.77
CA GLU A 8 -16.00 8.84 5.36
C GLU A 8 -14.73 8.00 5.35
N ARG A 9 -13.96 8.02 4.26
CA ARG A 9 -12.67 7.32 4.17
C ARG A 9 -11.66 7.85 5.18
N ILE A 10 -11.54 9.16 5.31
CA ILE A 10 -10.69 9.81 6.31
C ILE A 10 -11.12 9.39 7.72
N ASN A 11 -12.42 9.44 8.01
CA ASN A 11 -12.96 9.03 9.30
C ASN A 11 -12.72 7.55 9.61
N GLN A 12 -12.80 6.66 8.59
CA GLN A 12 -12.46 5.24 8.75
C GLN A 12 -10.98 5.05 9.08
N MET A 13 -10.10 5.82 8.45
CA MET A 13 -8.65 5.78 8.74
C MET A 13 -8.33 6.29 10.15
N LEU A 14 -9.09 7.27 10.64
CA LEU A 14 -8.90 7.89 11.95
C LEU A 14 -9.56 7.13 13.12
N ARG A 15 -10.30 6.06 12.88
CA ARG A 15 -10.87 5.23 13.95
C ARG A 15 -9.77 4.46 14.66
N TYR A 16 -9.29 5.05 15.75
CA TYR A 16 -8.11 4.63 16.52
C TYR A 16 -8.27 3.29 17.28
N ASP A 17 -9.49 2.77 17.45
CA ASP A 17 -9.80 1.71 18.41
C ASP A 17 -9.57 0.28 17.89
N TYR A 18 -8.97 0.10 16.71
CA TYR A 18 -8.94 -1.23 16.09
C TYR A 18 -7.51 -1.72 15.84
N ASP A 19 -7.19 -2.90 16.37
CA ASP A 19 -6.05 -3.71 15.94
C ASP A 19 -6.26 -4.11 14.47
N THR A 20 -5.73 -3.31 13.57
CA THR A 20 -5.93 -3.50 12.14
C THR A 20 -4.59 -3.63 11.44
N THR A 21 -4.46 -4.65 10.62
CA THR A 21 -3.35 -4.78 9.68
C THR A 21 -3.86 -4.52 8.27
N GLU A 22 -3.21 -3.59 7.60
CA GLU A 22 -3.58 -3.16 6.25
C GLU A 22 -2.46 -3.46 5.26
N TRP A 23 -2.85 -3.95 4.09
CA TRP A 23 -1.97 -4.20 2.96
C TRP A 23 -2.44 -3.39 1.77
N TYR A 24 -1.53 -2.58 1.22
CA TYR A 24 -1.78 -1.78 0.02
C TYR A 24 -0.91 -2.28 -1.12
N SER A 25 -1.49 -2.48 -2.30
CA SER A 25 -0.68 -2.82 -3.45
C SER A 25 0.19 -1.62 -3.86
N ILE A 26 1.45 -1.90 -4.18
CA ILE A 26 2.41 -0.89 -4.67
C ILE A 26 1.83 -0.16 -5.86
N LYS A 27 1.25 -0.89 -6.82
CA LYS A 27 0.62 -0.31 -8.00
C LYS A 27 -0.49 0.68 -7.65
N SER A 28 -1.35 0.37 -6.66
CA SER A 28 -2.41 1.28 -6.23
C SER A 28 -1.87 2.54 -5.57
N VAL A 29 -0.84 2.41 -4.74
CA VAL A 29 -0.23 3.58 -4.09
C VAL A 29 0.48 4.47 -5.11
N LEU A 30 1.22 3.89 -6.05
CA LEU A 30 1.85 4.64 -7.14
C LEU A 30 0.80 5.34 -8.02
N SER A 31 -0.30 4.64 -8.35
CA SER A 31 -1.41 5.24 -9.11
C SER A 31 -2.08 6.38 -8.35
N PHE A 32 -2.30 6.24 -7.05
CA PHE A 32 -2.83 7.32 -6.22
C PHE A 32 -1.92 8.55 -6.23
N CYS A 33 -0.61 8.35 -6.12
CA CYS A 33 0.35 9.46 -6.08
C CYS A 33 0.50 10.16 -7.43
N PHE A 34 0.62 9.40 -8.53
CA PHE A 34 1.16 9.91 -9.80
C PHE A 34 0.23 9.78 -11.01
N ALA A 35 -0.78 8.88 -11.00
CA ALA A 35 -1.64 8.70 -12.15
C ALA A 35 -2.72 9.79 -12.24
N SER A 36 -3.03 10.18 -13.47
CA SER A 36 -4.13 11.08 -13.79
C SER A 36 -5.51 10.47 -13.52
N ILE A 37 -5.62 9.15 -13.52
CA ILE A 37 -6.86 8.39 -13.27
C ILE A 37 -7.35 8.55 -11.81
N GLY A 38 -6.50 9.01 -10.90
CA GLY A 38 -6.86 9.34 -9.52
C GLY A 38 -7.22 10.80 -9.29
N ASN A 39 -7.55 11.56 -10.32
CA ASN A 39 -7.80 13.02 -10.26
C ASN A 39 -9.09 13.43 -9.53
N PHE A 40 -9.71 12.52 -8.77
CA PHE A 40 -10.68 12.90 -7.75
C PHE A 40 -10.04 13.63 -6.55
N PHE A 41 -8.70 13.49 -6.38
CA PHE A 41 -7.96 14.13 -5.31
C PHE A 41 -7.05 15.21 -5.89
N THR A 42 -7.13 16.41 -5.34
CA THR A 42 -6.13 17.45 -5.59
C THR A 42 -4.77 17.01 -5.04
N ARG A 43 -3.72 17.71 -5.42
CA ARG A 43 -2.37 17.48 -4.89
C ARG A 43 -2.32 17.63 -3.37
N GLU A 44 -2.96 18.67 -2.85
CA GLU A 44 -3.04 18.97 -1.42
C GLU A 44 -3.76 17.86 -0.65
N GLU A 45 -4.85 17.34 -1.21
CA GLU A 45 -5.58 16.21 -0.63
C GLU A 45 -4.75 14.93 -0.64
N LYS A 46 -4.00 14.66 -1.72
CA LYS A 46 -3.07 13.52 -1.78
C LYS A 46 -1.99 13.62 -0.70
N ILE A 47 -1.37 14.80 -0.54
CA ILE A 47 -0.38 15.04 0.50
C ILE A 47 -1.00 14.79 1.88
N LYS A 48 -2.19 15.32 2.13
CA LYS A 48 -2.89 15.16 3.41
C LYS A 48 -3.22 13.70 3.71
N VAL A 49 -3.68 12.94 2.73
CA VAL A 49 -3.96 11.50 2.88
C VAL A 49 -2.69 10.74 3.24
N LEU A 50 -1.58 10.97 2.51
CA LEU A 50 -0.31 10.30 2.76
C LEU A 50 0.28 10.69 4.13
N GLU A 51 0.13 11.94 4.54
CA GLU A 51 0.52 12.43 5.87
C GLU A 51 -0.25 11.72 6.98
N LEU A 52 -1.58 11.67 6.85
CA LEU A 52 -2.44 10.96 7.80
C LEU A 52 -2.11 9.46 7.86
N MET A 53 -1.85 8.82 6.72
CA MET A 53 -1.40 7.43 6.70
C MET A 53 -0.07 7.27 7.44
N HIS A 54 0.92 8.12 7.12
CA HIS A 54 2.22 8.07 7.77
C HIS A 54 2.11 8.25 9.28
N GLU A 55 1.39 9.25 9.75
CA GLU A 55 1.19 9.52 11.17
C GLU A 55 0.46 8.37 11.86
N LEU A 56 -0.62 7.85 11.26
CA LEU A 56 -1.43 6.79 11.80
C LEU A 56 -0.63 5.50 12.02
N PHE A 57 0.16 5.11 11.04
CA PHE A 57 0.93 3.86 11.11
C PHE A 57 2.26 4.02 11.85
N ASN A 58 2.84 5.21 11.87
CA ASN A 58 4.07 5.46 12.62
C ASN A 58 3.82 5.58 14.13
N ASN A 59 2.71 6.16 14.54
CA ASN A 59 2.42 6.50 15.92
C ASN A 59 1.47 5.52 16.63
N ASN A 60 0.90 4.56 15.92
CA ASN A 60 -0.09 3.64 16.47
C ASN A 60 0.39 2.19 16.43
N TYR A 61 0.78 1.65 17.58
CA TYR A 61 1.27 0.26 17.71
C TYR A 61 0.23 -0.80 17.34
N ASN A 62 -1.05 -0.46 17.35
CA ASN A 62 -2.14 -1.37 17.03
C ASN A 62 -2.50 -1.39 15.54
N LYS A 63 -1.87 -0.50 14.74
CA LYS A 63 -2.08 -0.46 13.30
C LYS A 63 -0.79 -0.75 12.56
N LYS A 64 -0.83 -1.70 11.66
CA LYS A 64 0.31 -2.07 10.82
C LYS A 64 -0.05 -1.91 9.36
N LEU A 65 0.86 -1.36 8.58
CA LEU A 65 0.73 -1.21 7.14
C LEU A 65 1.85 -1.95 6.43
N PHE A 66 1.47 -2.67 5.39
CA PHE A 66 2.40 -3.36 4.50
C PHE A 66 2.12 -2.97 3.05
N LEU A 67 3.18 -2.76 2.29
CA LEU A 67 3.09 -2.65 0.84
C LEU A 67 3.34 -4.02 0.21
N PHE A 68 2.62 -4.36 -0.85
CA PHE A 68 2.75 -5.66 -1.51
C PHE A 68 2.63 -5.59 -3.02
N ASP A 69 3.19 -6.59 -3.69
CA ASP A 69 3.00 -6.78 -5.12
C ASP A 69 1.68 -7.48 -5.40
N SER A 70 0.75 -6.79 -6.06
CA SER A 70 -0.57 -7.30 -6.39
C SER A 70 -0.55 -8.50 -7.34
N PHE A 71 0.50 -8.65 -8.16
CA PHE A 71 0.62 -9.78 -9.08
C PHE A 71 0.97 -11.10 -8.38
N SER A 72 1.67 -11.01 -7.24
CA SER A 72 2.07 -12.18 -6.47
C SER A 72 0.99 -12.67 -5.51
N ARG A 73 -0.09 -11.89 -5.30
CA ARG A 73 -1.14 -12.22 -4.32
C ARG A 73 -2.53 -12.06 -4.88
N LYS A 74 -3.22 -13.19 -4.85
CA LYS A 74 -4.61 -13.28 -5.28
C LYS A 74 -5.46 -13.80 -4.12
N ILE A 75 -6.59 -13.16 -3.86
CA ILE A 75 -7.64 -13.70 -3.00
C ILE A 75 -8.66 -14.37 -3.92
N TYR A 76 -8.88 -15.67 -3.74
CA TYR A 76 -9.76 -16.46 -4.61
C TYR A 76 -9.42 -16.33 -6.11
N GLY A 77 -8.13 -16.24 -6.46
CA GLY A 77 -7.68 -16.05 -7.84
C GLY A 77 -7.83 -14.63 -8.40
N MET A 78 -8.39 -13.71 -7.63
CA MET A 78 -8.54 -12.30 -8.02
C MET A 78 -7.35 -11.47 -7.51
N GLU A 79 -6.83 -10.62 -8.38
CA GLU A 79 -5.90 -9.57 -7.94
C GLU A 79 -6.57 -8.69 -6.90
N THR A 80 -5.80 -8.26 -5.90
CA THR A 80 -6.28 -7.38 -4.85
C THR A 80 -5.42 -6.14 -4.77
N THR A 81 -6.06 -4.99 -4.59
CA THR A 81 -5.37 -3.70 -4.47
C THR A 81 -5.25 -3.23 -3.03
N TYR A 82 -6.11 -3.73 -2.18
CA TYR A 82 -6.18 -3.39 -0.77
C TYR A 82 -6.78 -4.52 0.05
N ILE A 83 -6.19 -4.78 1.21
CA ILE A 83 -6.68 -5.74 2.19
C ILE A 83 -6.60 -5.09 3.57
N SER A 84 -7.65 -5.22 4.36
CA SER A 84 -7.66 -4.82 5.76
C SER A 84 -8.20 -5.95 6.63
N ILE A 85 -7.47 -6.35 7.64
CA ILE A 85 -7.84 -7.42 8.55
C ILE A 85 -7.89 -6.89 9.98
N ASN A 86 -9.06 -6.98 10.58
CA ASN A 86 -9.29 -6.73 11.98
C ASN A 86 -9.65 -8.04 12.69
N VAL A 87 -8.67 -8.64 13.36
CA VAL A 87 -8.84 -9.95 14.03
C VAL A 87 -9.78 -9.82 15.22
N LYS A 88 -9.69 -8.74 15.99
CA LYS A 88 -10.51 -8.50 17.18
C LYS A 88 -12.01 -8.44 16.83
N ASN A 89 -12.33 -7.71 15.76
CA ASN A 89 -13.72 -7.57 15.31
C ASN A 89 -14.14 -8.63 14.30
N LYS A 90 -13.24 -9.53 13.92
CA LYS A 90 -13.49 -10.63 12.97
C LYS A 90 -13.95 -10.13 11.61
N ILE A 91 -13.31 -9.07 11.12
CA ILE A 91 -13.64 -8.41 9.86
C ILE A 91 -12.44 -8.49 8.92
N LEU A 92 -12.70 -8.90 7.70
CA LEU A 92 -11.79 -8.83 6.57
C LEU A 92 -12.42 -7.98 5.48
N PHE A 93 -11.72 -6.95 5.04
CA PHE A 93 -12.06 -6.18 3.84
C PHE A 93 -11.03 -6.42 2.76
N PHE A 94 -11.46 -6.53 1.53
CA PHE A 94 -10.57 -6.44 0.40
C PHE A 94 -11.22 -5.75 -0.79
N LYS A 95 -10.39 -5.16 -1.65
CA LYS A 95 -10.82 -4.48 -2.88
C LYS A 95 -10.21 -5.17 -4.09
N SER A 96 -11.06 -5.52 -5.06
CA SER A 96 -10.65 -5.97 -6.39
C SER A 96 -10.26 -4.77 -7.28
N PRO A 97 -9.27 -4.90 -8.18
CA PRO A 97 -8.92 -3.84 -9.14
C PRO A 97 -9.97 -3.70 -10.26
N ILE A 98 -10.71 -4.75 -10.56
CA ILE A 98 -11.57 -4.82 -11.76
C ILE A 98 -12.87 -4.04 -11.59
N GLU A 99 -13.34 -3.91 -10.35
CA GLU A 99 -14.57 -3.16 -10.04
C GLU A 99 -14.34 -2.42 -8.72
N SER A 100 -15.01 -1.28 -8.56
CA SER A 100 -14.99 -0.53 -7.28
C SER A 100 -15.72 -1.29 -6.16
N VAL A 101 -15.60 -2.61 -6.16
CA VAL A 101 -16.28 -3.49 -5.22
C VAL A 101 -15.38 -3.72 -4.02
N PHE A 102 -15.91 -3.37 -2.85
CA PHE A 102 -15.37 -3.77 -1.57
C PHE A 102 -16.13 -5.00 -1.09
N ILE A 103 -15.41 -6.04 -0.71
CA ILE A 103 -15.97 -7.24 -0.13
C ILE A 103 -15.64 -7.26 1.36
N GLU A 104 -16.68 -7.29 2.17
CA GLU A 104 -16.57 -7.47 3.62
C GLU A 104 -16.94 -8.91 4.00
N ILE A 105 -16.06 -9.54 4.77
CA ILE A 105 -16.29 -10.89 5.29
C ILE A 105 -16.27 -10.84 6.82
N ARG A 106 -17.34 -11.31 7.45
CA ARG A 106 -17.50 -11.44 8.90
C ARG A 106 -17.56 -12.91 9.31
N ASN A 107 -16.43 -13.60 9.15
CA ASN A 107 -16.30 -15.00 9.55
C ASN A 107 -15.02 -15.19 10.35
N LYS A 108 -15.14 -15.49 11.65
CA LYS A 108 -14.01 -15.62 12.57
C LYS A 108 -12.92 -16.55 12.04
N SER A 109 -13.29 -17.75 11.68
CA SER A 109 -12.32 -18.78 11.23
C SER A 109 -11.60 -18.37 9.95
N LEU A 110 -12.30 -17.70 9.01
CA LEU A 110 -11.70 -17.22 7.77
C LEU A 110 -10.78 -16.04 8.04
N VAL A 111 -11.21 -15.06 8.84
CA VAL A 111 -10.41 -13.89 9.21
C VAL A 111 -9.11 -14.30 9.91
N GLU A 112 -9.17 -15.22 10.88
CA GLU A 112 -7.99 -15.74 11.60
C GLU A 112 -7.03 -16.48 10.65
N ARG A 113 -7.55 -17.31 9.74
CA ARG A 113 -6.73 -18.01 8.73
C ARG A 113 -6.09 -17.04 7.75
N MET A 114 -6.83 -16.05 7.27
CA MET A 114 -6.30 -15.03 6.36
C MET A 114 -5.23 -14.18 7.05
N HIS A 115 -5.48 -13.76 8.29
CA HIS A 115 -4.48 -13.04 9.08
C HIS A 115 -3.20 -13.86 9.23
N LYS A 116 -3.30 -15.13 9.61
CA LYS A 116 -2.15 -16.03 9.72
C LYS A 116 -1.41 -16.17 8.39
N TYR A 117 -2.14 -16.38 7.30
CA TYR A 117 -1.58 -16.51 5.95
C TYR A 117 -0.80 -15.26 5.55
N TYR A 118 -1.38 -14.06 5.70
CA TYR A 118 -0.70 -12.82 5.36
C TYR A 118 0.46 -12.50 6.31
N SER A 119 0.31 -12.76 7.60
CA SER A 119 1.36 -12.52 8.59
C SER A 119 2.56 -13.47 8.41
N SER A 120 2.33 -14.73 8.07
CA SER A 120 3.41 -15.69 7.80
C SER A 120 4.19 -15.40 6.53
N SER A 121 3.62 -14.60 5.65
CA SER A 121 4.22 -14.24 4.36
C SER A 121 4.95 -12.90 4.39
N ILE A 122 5.10 -12.27 5.55
CA ILE A 122 5.77 -10.96 5.71
C ILE A 122 7.26 -11.03 5.30
N GLU A 123 7.86 -12.21 5.37
CA GLU A 123 9.25 -12.45 4.93
C GLU A 123 9.35 -12.81 3.44
N ALA A 124 8.23 -12.90 2.72
CA ALA A 124 8.25 -13.22 1.31
C ALA A 124 8.80 -12.06 0.47
N PRO A 125 9.53 -12.34 -0.65
CA PRO A 125 10.09 -11.31 -1.53
C PRO A 125 9.06 -10.33 -2.11
N SER A 126 7.78 -10.67 -2.02
CA SER A 126 6.66 -9.89 -2.55
C SER A 126 6.09 -8.83 -1.59
N HIS A 127 6.72 -8.62 -0.45
CA HIS A 127 6.25 -7.67 0.57
C HIS A 127 7.35 -6.74 1.01
N VAL A 128 6.92 -5.52 1.34
CA VAL A 128 7.73 -4.57 2.09
C VAL A 128 7.39 -4.75 3.58
N ASN A 129 8.39 -4.87 4.44
CA ASN A 129 8.15 -4.93 5.87
C ASN A 129 7.50 -3.64 6.39
N PHE A 130 7.02 -3.65 7.63
CA PHE A 130 6.27 -2.53 8.19
C PHE A 130 7.08 -1.22 8.24
N LEU A 131 8.30 -1.26 8.75
CA LEU A 131 9.13 -0.06 8.91
C LEU A 131 9.49 0.56 7.56
N ASP A 132 9.86 -0.26 6.59
CA ASP A 132 10.17 0.22 5.24
C ASP A 132 8.90 0.66 4.50
N SER A 133 7.74 0.05 4.75
CA SER A 133 6.46 0.52 4.20
C SER A 133 6.15 1.95 4.65
N VAL A 134 6.32 2.25 5.93
CA VAL A 134 6.14 3.59 6.49
C VAL A 134 7.15 4.57 5.90
N LYS A 135 8.43 4.16 5.79
CA LYS A 135 9.48 4.96 5.15
C LYS A 135 9.15 5.27 3.69
N ILE A 136 8.70 4.27 2.94
CA ILE A 136 8.33 4.45 1.52
C ILE A 136 7.13 5.38 1.37
N LEU A 137 6.12 5.28 2.24
CA LEU A 137 5.03 6.26 2.23
C LEU A 137 5.52 7.69 2.42
N LYS A 138 6.52 7.89 3.27
CA LYS A 138 7.13 9.21 3.45
C LYS A 138 7.85 9.69 2.18
N ILE A 139 8.61 8.82 1.52
CA ILE A 139 9.25 9.13 0.23
C ILE A 139 8.20 9.53 -0.82
N LEU A 140 7.10 8.80 -0.90
CA LEU A 140 6.01 9.10 -1.84
C LEU A 140 5.29 10.40 -1.49
N GLN A 141 5.06 10.68 -0.20
CA GLN A 141 4.51 11.96 0.25
C GLN A 141 5.39 13.12 -0.19
N ASP A 142 6.69 13.01 0.05
CA ASP A 142 7.66 14.06 -0.31
C ASP A 142 7.74 14.21 -1.84
N ALA A 143 7.67 13.12 -2.59
CA ALA A 143 7.62 13.17 -4.05
C ALA A 143 6.39 13.94 -4.55
N VAL A 144 5.20 13.67 -4.01
CA VAL A 144 3.98 14.43 -4.35
C VAL A 144 4.12 15.90 -3.92
N LYS A 145 4.65 16.16 -2.72
CA LYS A 145 4.84 17.50 -2.16
C LYS A 145 5.77 18.36 -2.99
N TYR A 146 6.86 17.79 -3.49
CA TYR A 146 7.85 18.53 -4.29
C TYR A 146 7.64 18.40 -5.79
N ASN A 147 6.52 17.84 -6.22
CA ASN A 147 6.16 17.63 -7.63
C ASN A 147 7.19 16.79 -8.39
N ASN A 148 7.78 15.82 -7.71
CA ASN A 148 8.68 14.86 -8.33
C ASN A 148 7.88 13.90 -9.23
N THR A 149 8.56 13.36 -10.24
CA THR A 149 7.98 12.32 -11.09
C THR A 149 7.99 10.95 -10.39
N ILE A 150 7.23 10.01 -10.95
CA ILE A 150 7.25 8.61 -10.50
C ILE A 150 8.66 8.00 -10.62
N THR A 151 9.42 8.37 -11.65
CA THR A 151 10.80 7.92 -11.87
C THR A 151 11.73 8.43 -10.78
N GLN A 152 11.62 9.70 -10.40
CA GLN A 152 12.40 10.28 -9.29
C GLN A 152 12.06 9.65 -7.94
N ALA A 153 10.78 9.37 -7.69
CA ALA A 153 10.35 8.66 -6.49
C ALA A 153 10.92 7.25 -6.44
N TYR A 154 10.86 6.52 -7.57
CA TYR A 154 11.46 5.20 -7.69
C TYR A 154 12.98 5.22 -7.43
N GLU A 155 13.72 6.15 -8.02
CA GLU A 155 15.18 6.27 -7.82
C GLU A 155 15.52 6.49 -6.33
N THR A 156 14.69 7.24 -5.62
CA THR A 156 14.85 7.44 -4.18
C THR A 156 14.59 6.15 -3.41
N ILE A 157 13.52 5.42 -3.72
CA ILE A 157 13.20 4.12 -3.11
C ILE A 157 14.32 3.11 -3.38
N ASN A 158 14.80 3.03 -4.64
CA ASN A 158 15.87 2.11 -5.04
C ASN A 158 17.21 2.41 -4.33
N ARG A 159 17.48 3.69 -4.06
CA ARG A 159 18.70 4.11 -3.35
C ARG A 159 18.60 3.88 -1.84
N GLU A 160 17.44 4.13 -1.25
CA GLU A 160 17.27 4.23 0.20
C GLU A 160 16.66 2.99 0.86
N THR A 161 16.21 2.02 0.05
CA THR A 161 15.61 0.79 0.54
C THR A 161 16.13 -0.43 -0.22
N ASN A 162 15.82 -1.62 0.28
CA ASN A 162 16.14 -2.89 -0.39
C ASN A 162 14.99 -3.38 -1.31
N TYR A 163 14.02 -2.51 -1.60
CA TYR A 163 12.81 -2.87 -2.34
C TYR A 163 12.75 -2.29 -3.76
N GLY A 164 13.88 -1.82 -4.28
CA GLY A 164 13.95 -1.28 -5.65
C GLY A 164 13.41 -2.25 -6.70
N GLU A 165 13.77 -3.54 -6.63
CA GLU A 165 13.28 -4.57 -7.55
C GLU A 165 11.75 -4.71 -7.52
N LEU A 166 11.17 -4.73 -6.30
CA LEU A 166 9.74 -4.85 -6.12
C LEU A 166 8.99 -3.66 -6.72
N PHE A 167 9.50 -2.45 -6.54
CA PHE A 167 8.92 -1.24 -7.12
C PHE A 167 9.12 -1.18 -8.64
N TYR A 168 10.30 -1.56 -9.15
CA TYR A 168 10.60 -1.64 -10.57
C TYR A 168 9.59 -2.51 -11.32
N ASN A 169 9.28 -3.69 -10.78
CA ASN A 169 8.32 -4.63 -11.35
C ASN A 169 6.88 -4.10 -11.37
N ASN A 170 6.58 -3.08 -10.56
CA ASN A 170 5.26 -2.41 -10.54
C ASN A 170 5.20 -1.13 -11.40
N LEU A 171 6.31 -0.72 -12.03
CA LEU A 171 6.31 0.34 -13.03
C LEU A 171 5.81 -0.20 -14.39
N SER A 172 5.27 0.68 -15.24
CA SER A 172 4.98 0.33 -16.62
C SER A 172 6.28 0.06 -17.39
N ILE A 173 6.18 -0.72 -18.47
CA ILE A 173 7.33 -1.07 -19.33
C ILE A 173 8.07 0.18 -19.84
N ASP A 174 7.34 1.25 -20.14
CA ASP A 174 7.97 2.49 -20.62
C ASP A 174 8.72 3.19 -19.50
N LEU A 175 8.16 3.29 -18.31
CA LEU A 175 8.85 3.84 -17.14
C LEU A 175 10.06 3.01 -16.72
N GLN A 176 10.02 1.69 -16.89
CA GLN A 176 11.17 0.82 -16.61
C GLN A 176 12.38 1.12 -17.51
N LYS A 177 12.15 1.60 -18.71
CA LYS A 177 13.22 2.01 -19.66
C LYS A 177 13.88 3.34 -19.27
N GLU A 178 13.17 4.17 -18.50
CA GLU A 178 13.61 5.52 -18.10
C GLU A 178 14.37 5.56 -16.77
N VAL A 179 14.35 4.46 -16.01
CA VAL A 179 14.93 4.41 -14.68
C VAL A 179 16.15 3.50 -14.59
N THR A 180 16.99 3.73 -13.60
CA THR A 180 18.10 2.83 -13.28
C THR A 180 17.57 1.45 -12.87
N PRO A 181 18.05 0.34 -13.46
CA PRO A 181 17.66 -1.00 -13.01
C PRO A 181 17.90 -1.19 -11.51
N PRO A 182 17.10 -2.02 -10.84
CA PRO A 182 17.23 -2.24 -9.42
C PRO A 182 18.62 -2.81 -9.09
N ARG A 183 19.17 -2.39 -7.95
CA ARG A 183 20.40 -2.99 -7.43
C ARG A 183 20.08 -4.45 -7.10
N ILE A 184 20.77 -5.37 -7.74
CA ILE A 184 20.70 -6.79 -7.38
C ILE A 184 21.30 -6.89 -5.98
N ALA A 185 20.46 -7.07 -4.97
CA ALA A 185 20.93 -7.43 -3.66
C ALA A 185 21.57 -8.82 -3.80
N HIS A 186 22.92 -8.88 -3.77
CA HIS A 186 23.59 -10.16 -3.63
C HIS A 186 23.03 -10.80 -2.36
N ARG A 187 22.24 -11.85 -2.52
CA ARG A 187 21.91 -12.72 -1.39
C ARG A 187 23.24 -13.14 -0.80
N ARG A 188 23.53 -12.69 0.39
CA ARG A 188 24.58 -13.30 1.20
C ARG A 188 24.03 -14.67 1.56
N ASP A 189 24.62 -15.69 0.92
CA ASP A 189 24.40 -17.09 1.26
C ASP A 189 24.79 -17.33 2.74
#